data_d2b56b8fab1aba8eeb1a8d6379d84efb
#
_entry.id   d2b56b8fab1aba8eeb1a8d6379d84efb
#
_cell.length_a   1.000
_cell.length_b   1.000
_cell.length_c   1.000
_cell.angle_alpha   90.00
_cell.angle_beta   90.00
_cell.angle_gamma   90.00
#
_symmetry.space_group_name_H-M   'P 1'
#
loop_
_entity.id
_entity.type
_entity.pdbx_description
1 polymer ?
#
loop_
_entity_poly.entity_id
_entity_poly.type
_entity_poly.pdbx_seq_one_letter_code
_entity_poly.pdbx_strand_id
1 'polypeptide(L)'
;MSKGLKLSEILVTVLISVIFAIIYNLWWLFYNVAQVAGLHLEQLTYGVWFMAAVVCYLIIPKPGIALLAEFAAGAGETIVMGKFDIPTIVYALLQGLACEIVFAIFKYQSRSVMVAILAGLVTALISFPVDYYYGYLNEVAGWNLILFIVFRALSGIILSGLLSYLLVKALD
;
A
#
# COMPACT_ATOMS: atom_id res chain seq x y z
N MET A 1 -17.59 2.51 -22.30
CA MET A 1 -17.82 1.23 -21.60
C MET A 1 -16.46 0.67 -21.21
N SER A 2 -16.13 0.61 -19.94
CA SER A 2 -14.90 -0.04 -19.48
C SER A 2 -15.01 -1.54 -19.82
N LYS A 3 -14.15 -2.02 -20.72
CA LYS A 3 -14.04 -3.46 -20.92
C LYS A 3 -13.55 -4.06 -19.59
N GLY A 4 -14.24 -5.07 -19.07
CA GLY A 4 -13.85 -5.77 -17.84
C GLY A 4 -12.40 -6.25 -17.88
N LEU A 5 -11.89 -6.72 -16.74
CA LEU A 5 -10.55 -7.26 -16.63
C LEU A 5 -10.40 -8.51 -17.50
N LYS A 6 -9.31 -8.57 -18.25
CA LYS A 6 -8.94 -9.77 -19.00
C LYS A 6 -8.22 -10.73 -18.08
N LEU A 7 -8.28 -12.03 -18.38
CA LEU A 7 -7.57 -13.06 -17.62
C LEU A 7 -6.06 -12.78 -17.53
N SER A 8 -5.45 -12.36 -18.66
CA SER A 8 -4.03 -11.99 -18.69
C SER A 8 -3.69 -10.83 -17.73
N GLU A 9 -4.56 -9.85 -17.62
CA GLU A 9 -4.37 -8.70 -16.70
C GLU A 9 -4.46 -9.15 -15.23
N ILE A 10 -5.40 -10.04 -14.92
CA ILE A 10 -5.52 -10.64 -13.59
C ILE A 10 -4.26 -11.46 -13.25
N LEU A 11 -3.80 -12.29 -14.18
CA LEU A 11 -2.59 -13.10 -13.96
C LEU A 11 -1.34 -12.25 -13.75
N VAL A 12 -1.16 -11.18 -14.53
CA VAL A 12 -0.04 -10.25 -14.34
C VAL A 12 -0.14 -9.56 -12.98
N THR A 13 -1.34 -9.10 -12.59
CA THR A 13 -1.57 -8.47 -11.29
C THR A 13 -1.23 -9.43 -10.15
N VAL A 14 -1.70 -10.67 -10.19
CA VAL A 14 -1.39 -11.67 -9.16
C VAL A 14 0.10 -11.99 -9.11
N LEU A 15 0.78 -12.10 -10.25
CA LEU A 15 2.22 -12.33 -10.29
C LEU A 15 3.00 -11.20 -9.61
N ILE A 16 2.67 -9.94 -9.93
CA ILE A 16 3.28 -8.78 -9.26
C ILE A 16 2.96 -8.80 -7.76
N SER A 17 1.74 -9.14 -7.37
CA SER A 17 1.32 -9.21 -5.97
C SER A 17 2.10 -10.27 -5.19
N VAL A 18 2.43 -11.41 -5.79
CA VAL A 18 3.29 -12.44 -5.16
C VAL A 18 4.69 -11.89 -4.88
N ILE A 19 5.26 -11.11 -5.80
CA ILE A 19 6.55 -10.44 -5.58
C ILE A 19 6.44 -9.48 -4.40
N PHE A 20 5.38 -8.66 -4.35
CA PHE A 20 5.16 -7.74 -3.23
C PHE A 20 4.88 -8.47 -1.91
N ALA A 21 4.21 -9.62 -1.91
CA ALA A 21 4.03 -10.43 -0.72
C ALA A 21 5.37 -10.83 -0.07
N ILE A 22 6.36 -11.19 -0.89
CA ILE A 22 7.72 -11.49 -0.43
C ILE A 22 8.41 -10.21 0.07
N ILE A 23 8.29 -9.11 -0.67
CA ILE A 23 8.85 -7.81 -0.27
C ILE A 23 8.27 -7.37 1.08
N TYR A 24 6.95 -7.46 1.28
CA TYR A 24 6.27 -7.09 2.53
C TYR A 24 6.80 -7.88 3.72
N ASN A 25 6.98 -9.20 3.57
CA ASN A 25 7.58 -10.04 4.60
C ASN A 25 9.01 -9.64 4.95
N LEU A 26 9.85 -9.40 3.95
CA LEU A 26 11.22 -8.94 4.17
C LEU A 26 11.26 -7.55 4.79
N TRP A 27 10.27 -6.69 4.46
CA TRP A 27 10.19 -5.33 4.95
C TRP A 27 9.94 -5.24 6.45
N TRP A 28 9.31 -6.25 7.05
CA TRP A 28 9.15 -6.36 8.50
C TRP A 28 10.47 -6.25 9.26
N LEU A 29 11.57 -6.73 8.68
CA LEU A 29 12.89 -6.60 9.30
C LEU A 29 13.30 -5.13 9.45
N PHE A 30 13.12 -4.35 8.39
CA PHE A 30 13.44 -2.92 8.39
C PHE A 30 12.51 -2.13 9.30
N TYR A 31 11.23 -2.46 9.29
CA TYR A 31 10.23 -1.83 10.16
C TYR A 31 10.60 -2.04 11.64
N ASN A 32 10.92 -3.25 12.05
CA ASN A 32 11.30 -3.57 13.43
C ASN A 32 12.59 -2.87 13.85
N VAL A 33 13.59 -2.78 12.98
CA VAL A 33 14.82 -2.03 13.26
C VAL A 33 14.51 -0.54 13.45
N ALA A 34 13.69 0.04 12.58
CA ALA A 34 13.29 1.44 12.69
C ALA A 34 12.47 1.70 13.96
N GLN A 35 11.62 0.76 14.38
CA GLN A 35 10.85 0.85 15.63
C GLN A 35 11.75 0.93 16.87
N VAL A 36 12.84 0.12 16.91
CA VAL A 36 13.80 0.15 18.01
C VAL A 36 14.53 1.49 18.09
N ALA A 37 14.73 2.16 16.96
CA ALA A 37 15.36 3.49 16.94
C ALA A 37 14.49 4.59 17.60
N GLY A 38 13.18 4.35 17.76
CA GLY A 38 12.24 5.24 18.43
C GLY A 38 11.72 6.38 17.55
N LEU A 39 11.02 7.34 18.17
CA LEU A 39 10.42 8.51 17.50
C LEU A 39 9.47 8.16 16.36
N HIS A 40 8.91 6.96 16.34
CA HIS A 40 8.03 6.44 15.28
C HIS A 40 8.68 6.44 13.89
N LEU A 41 10.01 6.25 13.82
CA LEU A 41 10.74 6.20 12.53
C LEU A 41 10.29 5.04 11.64
N GLU A 42 9.73 3.98 12.21
CA GLU A 42 9.10 2.88 11.47
C GLU A 42 7.99 3.37 10.54
N GLN A 43 7.32 4.47 10.87
CA GLN A 43 6.25 5.03 10.04
C GLN A 43 6.76 5.60 8.70
N LEU A 44 8.05 5.99 8.64
CA LEU A 44 8.69 6.39 7.37
C LEU A 44 8.85 5.23 6.39
N THR A 45 8.73 4.01 6.86
CA THR A 45 8.85 2.80 6.03
C THR A 45 7.50 2.21 5.61
N TYR A 46 6.41 2.69 6.21
CA TYR A 46 5.08 2.09 6.10
C TYR A 46 4.51 2.06 4.68
N GLY A 47 4.85 3.04 3.85
CA GLY A 47 4.34 3.16 2.48
C GLY A 47 4.65 1.99 1.55
N VAL A 48 5.59 1.13 1.92
CA VAL A 48 5.91 -0.07 1.13
C VAL A 48 4.74 -1.05 1.09
N TRP A 49 3.97 -1.18 2.20
CA TRP A 49 2.89 -2.17 2.34
C TRP A 49 1.64 -1.93 1.48
N PHE A 50 1.61 -0.91 0.64
CA PHE A 50 0.55 -0.71 -0.36
C PHE A 50 1.08 -0.26 -1.72
N MET A 51 2.34 -0.55 -1.98
CA MET A 51 2.95 -0.30 -3.29
C MET A 51 2.35 -1.19 -4.39
N ALA A 52 1.94 -2.42 -4.06
CA ALA A 52 1.36 -3.35 -5.04
C ALA A 52 0.14 -2.75 -5.74
N ALA A 53 -0.76 -2.10 -4.99
CA ALA A 53 -1.93 -1.42 -5.53
C ALA A 53 -1.55 -0.34 -6.54
N VAL A 54 -0.60 0.53 -6.18
CA VAL A 54 -0.19 1.67 -7.02
C VAL A 54 0.57 1.19 -8.25
N VAL A 55 1.53 0.27 -8.10
CA VAL A 55 2.31 -0.28 -9.21
C VAL A 55 1.40 -0.99 -10.22
N CYS A 56 0.52 -1.89 -9.75
CA CYS A 56 -0.38 -2.61 -10.65
C CYS A 56 -1.33 -1.68 -11.40
N TYR A 57 -1.87 -0.67 -10.74
CA TYR A 57 -2.71 0.33 -11.40
C TYR A 57 -1.93 1.13 -12.46
N LEU A 58 -0.71 1.56 -12.16
CA LEU A 58 0.10 2.31 -13.12
C LEU A 58 0.42 1.47 -14.38
N ILE A 59 0.52 0.15 -14.25
CA ILE A 59 0.72 -0.76 -15.37
C ILE A 59 -0.62 -1.04 -16.09
N ILE A 60 -1.69 -1.31 -15.32
CA ILE A 60 -3.00 -1.70 -15.84
C ILE A 60 -4.06 -0.74 -15.27
N PRO A 61 -4.30 0.42 -15.90
CA PRO A 61 -5.21 1.45 -15.37
C PRO A 61 -6.69 1.07 -15.59
N LYS A 62 -7.16 0.10 -14.83
CA LYS A 62 -8.54 -0.42 -14.89
C LYS A 62 -9.17 -0.56 -13.52
N PRO A 63 -10.50 -0.42 -13.44
CA PRO A 63 -11.24 -0.64 -12.21
C PRO A 63 -10.98 -2.01 -11.60
N GLY A 64 -10.77 -2.04 -10.28
CA GLY A 64 -10.56 -3.25 -9.49
C GLY A 64 -9.11 -3.75 -9.40
N ILE A 65 -8.19 -3.21 -10.21
CA ILE A 65 -6.80 -3.68 -10.24
C ILE A 65 -6.06 -3.35 -8.93
N ALA A 66 -6.22 -2.14 -8.39
CA ALA A 66 -5.54 -1.75 -7.17
C ALA A 66 -6.02 -2.58 -5.97
N LEU A 67 -7.33 -2.77 -5.85
CA LEU A 67 -7.91 -3.62 -4.81
C LEU A 67 -7.46 -5.07 -4.93
N LEU A 68 -7.51 -5.64 -6.15
CA LEU A 68 -7.06 -7.01 -6.41
C LEU A 68 -5.58 -7.18 -6.06
N ALA A 69 -4.74 -6.24 -6.48
CA ALA A 69 -3.30 -6.31 -6.27
C ALA A 69 -2.94 -6.29 -4.79
N GLU A 70 -3.51 -5.36 -4.04
CA GLU A 70 -3.19 -5.21 -2.62
C GLU A 70 -3.75 -6.38 -1.80
N PHE A 71 -4.97 -6.80 -2.09
CA PHE A 71 -5.55 -7.97 -1.45
C PHE A 71 -4.73 -9.24 -1.71
N ALA A 72 -4.30 -9.46 -2.97
CA ALA A 72 -3.48 -10.62 -3.31
C ALA A 72 -2.09 -10.55 -2.67
N ALA A 73 -1.49 -9.34 -2.56
CA ALA A 73 -0.21 -9.16 -1.88
C ALA A 73 -0.32 -9.42 -0.37
N GLY A 74 -1.33 -8.88 0.31
CA GLY A 74 -1.55 -9.13 1.74
C GLY A 74 -1.93 -10.58 2.05
N ALA A 75 -2.77 -11.21 1.21
CA ALA A 75 -3.05 -12.64 1.35
C ALA A 75 -1.79 -13.49 1.14
N GLY A 76 -0.97 -13.15 0.15
CA GLY A 76 0.33 -13.78 -0.09
C GLY A 76 1.29 -13.57 1.09
N GLU A 77 1.30 -12.40 1.68
CA GLU A 77 2.10 -12.10 2.88
C GLU A 77 1.78 -13.06 4.02
N THR A 78 0.49 -13.29 4.32
CA THR A 78 0.10 -14.25 5.37
C THR A 78 0.52 -15.69 5.05
N ILE A 79 0.49 -16.09 3.77
CA ILE A 79 0.95 -17.41 3.32
C ILE A 79 2.46 -17.54 3.53
N VAL A 80 3.26 -16.53 3.12
CA VAL A 80 4.72 -16.53 3.30
C VAL A 80 5.10 -16.53 4.78
N MET A 81 4.34 -15.83 5.62
CA MET A 81 4.52 -15.86 7.08
C MET A 81 4.18 -17.23 7.70
N GLY A 82 3.51 -18.12 6.97
CA GLY A 82 3.03 -19.40 7.48
C GLY A 82 1.95 -19.27 8.56
N LYS A 83 1.29 -18.11 8.65
CA LYS A 83 0.28 -17.80 9.66
C LYS A 83 -0.81 -16.96 9.05
N PHE A 84 -2.06 -17.38 9.19
CA PHE A 84 -3.20 -16.56 8.80
C PHE A 84 -3.36 -15.41 9.81
N ASP A 85 -3.24 -14.18 9.33
CA ASP A 85 -3.29 -12.97 10.14
C ASP A 85 -4.44 -12.06 9.68
N ILE A 86 -5.49 -11.98 10.50
CA ILE A 86 -6.69 -11.20 10.17
C ILE A 86 -6.38 -9.71 10.00
N PRO A 87 -5.61 -9.07 10.91
CA PRO A 87 -5.23 -7.67 10.72
C PRO A 87 -4.59 -7.40 9.36
N THR A 88 -3.63 -8.21 8.92
CA THR A 88 -2.97 -8.06 7.61
C THR A 88 -3.98 -8.09 6.46
N ILE A 89 -4.96 -8.99 6.49
CA ILE A 89 -6.03 -9.04 5.48
C ILE A 89 -6.90 -7.78 5.52
N VAL A 90 -7.24 -7.29 6.71
CA VAL A 90 -8.03 -6.06 6.88
C VAL A 90 -7.26 -4.84 6.35
N TYR A 91 -5.96 -4.73 6.65
CA TYR A 91 -5.09 -3.70 6.09
C TYR A 91 -5.08 -3.76 4.56
N ALA A 92 -4.81 -4.92 3.98
CA ALA A 92 -4.73 -5.10 2.54
C ALA A 92 -6.03 -4.69 1.82
N LEU A 93 -7.19 -5.10 2.36
CA LEU A 93 -8.49 -4.71 1.82
C LEU A 93 -8.72 -3.20 1.89
N LEU A 94 -8.45 -2.60 3.06
CA LEU A 94 -8.69 -1.17 3.27
C LEU A 94 -7.73 -0.32 2.41
N GLN A 95 -6.46 -0.70 2.35
CA GLN A 95 -5.43 -0.02 1.57
C GLN A 95 -5.69 -0.14 0.07
N GLY A 96 -6.03 -1.33 -0.40
CA GLY A 96 -6.41 -1.55 -1.79
C GLY A 96 -7.66 -0.75 -2.18
N LEU A 97 -8.68 -0.71 -1.31
CA LEU A 97 -9.89 0.08 -1.53
C LEU A 97 -9.61 1.59 -1.53
N ALA A 98 -8.74 2.07 -0.65
CA ALA A 98 -8.35 3.47 -0.60
C ALA A 98 -7.66 3.91 -1.89
N CYS A 99 -6.70 3.13 -2.40
CA CYS A 99 -6.09 3.35 -3.71
C CYS A 99 -7.13 3.33 -4.83
N GLU A 100 -8.01 2.33 -4.83
CA GLU A 100 -9.06 2.17 -5.84
C GLU A 100 -10.00 3.39 -5.90
N ILE A 101 -10.39 3.94 -4.74
CA ILE A 101 -11.22 5.15 -4.66
C ILE A 101 -10.50 6.35 -5.30
N VAL A 102 -9.22 6.55 -5.01
CA VAL A 102 -8.46 7.65 -5.62
C VAL A 102 -8.42 7.47 -7.14
N PHE A 103 -8.10 6.28 -7.64
CA PHE A 103 -8.06 6.03 -9.08
C PHE A 103 -9.44 6.18 -9.75
N ALA A 104 -10.51 5.80 -9.05
CA ALA A 104 -11.88 5.99 -9.52
C ALA A 104 -12.26 7.48 -9.65
N ILE A 105 -11.83 8.35 -8.71
CA ILE A 105 -12.04 9.80 -8.80
C ILE A 105 -11.42 10.36 -10.09
N PHE A 106 -10.25 9.85 -10.48
CA PHE A 106 -9.60 10.20 -11.75
C PHE A 106 -10.08 9.34 -12.94
N LYS A 107 -11.20 8.61 -12.77
CA LYS A 107 -11.88 7.81 -13.81
C LYS A 107 -10.94 6.78 -14.48
N TYR A 108 -9.89 6.35 -13.79
CA TYR A 108 -8.86 5.43 -14.30
C TYR A 108 -8.17 5.94 -15.59
N GLN A 109 -8.14 7.26 -15.79
CA GLN A 109 -7.58 7.86 -17.02
C GLN A 109 -6.21 8.49 -16.81
N SER A 110 -5.77 8.64 -15.57
CA SER A 110 -4.50 9.29 -15.26
C SER A 110 -3.50 8.32 -14.63
N ARG A 111 -2.33 8.25 -15.22
CA ARG A 111 -1.15 7.52 -14.71
C ARG A 111 -0.05 8.51 -14.29
N SER A 112 -0.44 9.72 -13.90
CA SER A 112 0.51 10.77 -13.51
C SER A 112 1.11 10.50 -12.14
N VAL A 113 2.30 11.05 -11.90
CA VAL A 113 2.95 11.01 -10.58
C VAL A 113 2.07 11.62 -9.49
N MET A 114 1.28 12.66 -9.81
CA MET A 114 0.39 13.30 -8.85
C MET A 114 -0.69 12.35 -8.37
N VAL A 115 -1.30 11.57 -9.27
CA VAL A 115 -2.32 10.59 -8.90
C VAL A 115 -1.73 9.46 -8.07
N ALA A 116 -0.52 9.00 -8.39
CA ALA A 116 0.19 8.01 -7.59
C ALA A 116 0.50 8.52 -6.17
N ILE A 117 0.98 9.78 -6.04
CA ILE A 117 1.24 10.43 -4.75
C ILE A 117 -0.05 10.57 -3.94
N LEU A 118 -1.15 11.00 -4.55
CA LEU A 118 -2.44 11.12 -3.88
C LEU A 118 -2.96 9.76 -3.40
N ALA A 119 -2.82 8.71 -4.21
CA ALA A 119 -3.18 7.35 -3.80
C ALA A 119 -2.36 6.90 -2.58
N GLY A 120 -1.04 7.12 -2.61
CA GLY A 120 -0.16 6.80 -1.50
C GLY A 120 -0.52 7.57 -0.22
N LEU A 121 -0.74 8.88 -0.31
CA LEU A 121 -1.10 9.72 0.84
C LEU A 121 -2.45 9.31 1.44
N VAL A 122 -3.48 9.18 0.62
CA VAL A 122 -4.84 8.83 1.08
C VAL A 122 -4.84 7.46 1.74
N THR A 123 -4.15 6.48 1.14
CA THR A 123 -4.04 5.13 1.69
C THR A 123 -3.31 5.13 3.03
N ALA A 124 -2.22 5.88 3.17
CA ALA A 124 -1.50 6.03 4.42
C ALA A 124 -2.41 6.56 5.54
N LEU A 125 -3.24 7.56 5.24
CA LEU A 125 -4.16 8.16 6.23
C LEU A 125 -5.36 7.27 6.55
N ILE A 126 -5.92 6.57 5.56
CA ILE A 126 -7.07 5.66 5.74
C ILE A 126 -6.68 4.41 6.55
N SER A 127 -5.40 4.08 6.67
CA SER A 127 -4.93 2.97 7.50
C SER A 127 -5.06 3.22 9.01
N PHE A 128 -5.19 4.48 9.47
CA PHE A 128 -5.25 4.81 10.90
C PHE A 128 -6.38 4.14 11.70
N PRO A 129 -7.61 3.96 11.19
CA PRO A 129 -8.63 3.21 11.92
C PRO A 129 -8.22 1.77 12.25
N VAL A 130 -7.47 1.12 11.36
CA VAL A 130 -6.98 -0.24 11.60
C VAL A 130 -5.88 -0.23 12.66
N ASP A 131 -4.96 0.74 12.60
CA ASP A 131 -3.93 0.92 13.64
C ASP A 131 -4.52 1.25 15.00
N TYR A 132 -5.63 1.97 15.04
CA TYR A 132 -6.33 2.26 16.29
C TYR A 132 -6.94 1.01 16.90
N TYR A 133 -7.42 0.08 16.08
CA TYR A 133 -8.11 -1.13 16.50
C TYR A 133 -7.17 -2.31 16.79
N TYR A 134 -6.19 -2.53 15.90
CA TYR A 134 -5.30 -3.69 15.94
C TYR A 134 -3.85 -3.35 16.28
N GLY A 135 -3.46 -2.09 16.11
CA GLY A 135 -2.13 -1.59 16.42
C GLY A 135 -2.08 -0.89 17.77
N TYR A 136 -1.14 0.01 17.91
CA TYR A 136 -0.86 0.76 19.14
C TYR A 136 -1.17 2.26 19.02
N LEU A 137 -1.90 2.68 17.97
CA LEU A 137 -2.18 4.11 17.74
C LEU A 137 -2.98 4.73 18.89
N ASN A 138 -3.84 3.96 19.55
CA ASN A 138 -4.60 4.37 20.72
C ASN A 138 -3.73 4.69 21.95
N GLU A 139 -2.49 4.23 21.97
CA GLU A 139 -1.52 4.50 23.05
C GLU A 139 -0.63 5.70 22.72
N VAL A 140 -0.66 6.19 21.48
CA VAL A 140 0.17 7.30 21.01
C VAL A 140 -0.56 8.61 21.23
N ALA A 141 0.05 9.55 21.97
CA ALA A 141 -0.56 10.82 22.29
C ALA A 141 0.41 12.01 22.14
N GLY A 142 -0.14 13.21 22.10
CA GLY A 142 0.63 14.44 22.08
C GLY A 142 1.52 14.57 20.85
N TRP A 143 2.76 14.99 21.07
CA TRP A 143 3.73 15.20 20.00
C TRP A 143 4.06 13.93 19.18
N ASN A 144 4.08 12.79 19.84
CA ASN A 144 4.33 11.50 19.20
C ASN A 144 3.25 11.16 18.16
N LEU A 145 2.00 11.51 18.40
CA LEU A 145 0.92 11.33 17.44
C LEU A 145 1.15 12.18 16.17
N ILE A 146 1.64 13.40 16.33
CA ILE A 146 1.98 14.28 15.19
C ILE A 146 3.09 13.64 14.37
N LEU A 147 4.17 13.17 15.00
CA LEU A 147 5.28 12.50 14.31
C LEU A 147 4.78 11.25 13.57
N PHE A 148 3.97 10.43 14.23
CA PHE A 148 3.37 9.23 13.64
C PHE A 148 2.61 9.55 12.35
N ILE A 149 1.71 10.55 12.39
CA ILE A 149 0.89 10.96 11.24
C ILE A 149 1.77 11.53 10.12
N VAL A 150 2.68 12.44 10.46
CA VAL A 150 3.54 13.10 9.46
C VAL A 150 4.46 12.09 8.77
N PHE A 151 5.12 11.21 9.52
CA PHE A 151 6.02 10.22 8.95
C PHE A 151 5.28 9.21 8.08
N ARG A 152 4.09 8.79 8.47
CA ARG A 152 3.26 7.91 7.65
C ARG A 152 2.80 8.59 6.36
N ALA A 153 2.36 9.83 6.44
CA ALA A 153 1.97 10.61 5.26
C ALA A 153 3.15 10.78 4.29
N LEU A 154 4.33 11.14 4.80
CA LEU A 154 5.55 11.23 3.99
C LEU A 154 5.92 9.89 3.35
N SER A 155 5.82 8.80 4.10
CA SER A 155 6.06 7.46 3.59
C SER A 155 5.11 7.08 2.45
N GLY A 156 3.82 7.37 2.61
CA GLY A 156 2.82 7.16 1.56
C GLY A 156 3.13 7.95 0.29
N ILE A 157 3.50 9.21 0.43
CA ILE A 157 3.87 10.08 -0.69
C ILE A 157 5.13 9.56 -1.41
N ILE A 158 6.19 9.27 -0.65
CA ILE A 158 7.51 8.98 -1.21
C ILE A 158 7.59 7.52 -1.67
N LEU A 159 7.27 6.55 -0.80
CA LEU A 159 7.45 5.14 -1.11
C LEU A 159 6.30 4.62 -1.98
N SER A 160 5.08 4.73 -1.52
CA SER A 160 3.96 4.21 -2.30
C SER A 160 3.66 5.04 -3.54
N GLY A 161 3.70 6.36 -3.45
CA GLY A 161 3.39 7.24 -4.57
C GLY A 161 4.55 7.40 -5.55
N LEU A 162 5.58 8.16 -5.14
CA LEU A 162 6.68 8.56 -6.03
C LEU A 162 7.52 7.37 -6.47
N LEU A 163 7.96 6.51 -5.54
CA LEU A 163 8.81 5.37 -5.88
C LEU A 163 8.08 4.38 -6.79
N SER A 164 6.80 4.08 -6.54
CA SER A 164 6.01 3.23 -7.44
C SER A 164 5.91 3.80 -8.85
N TYR A 165 5.71 5.12 -8.96
CA TYR A 165 5.70 5.79 -10.27
C TYR A 165 7.04 5.68 -10.98
N LEU A 166 8.16 5.91 -10.27
CA LEU A 166 9.50 5.82 -10.83
C LEU A 166 9.86 4.39 -11.24
N LEU A 167 9.45 3.39 -10.45
CA LEU A 167 9.64 1.97 -10.78
C LEU A 167 8.93 1.61 -12.09
N VAL A 168 7.67 1.98 -12.23
CA VAL A 168 6.91 1.68 -13.47
C VAL A 168 7.51 2.43 -14.65
N LYS A 169 7.88 3.71 -14.49
CA LYS A 169 8.52 4.50 -15.54
C LYS A 169 9.87 3.94 -15.99
N ALA A 170 10.58 3.25 -15.11
CA ALA A 170 11.86 2.61 -15.46
C ALA A 170 11.68 1.30 -16.26
N LEU A 171 10.45 0.78 -16.30
CA LEU A 171 10.10 -0.44 -17.06
C LEU A 171 9.51 -0.12 -18.45
N ASP A 172 9.08 1.13 -18.68
CA ASP A 172 8.56 1.63 -19.96
C ASP A 172 9.72 1.91 -20.93
#